data_30ea59ca9daa66328e5533748fc5f28f
#
_entry.id   30ea59ca9daa66328e5533748fc5f28f
#
_cell.length_a   1.000
_cell.length_b   1.000
_cell.length_c   1.000
_cell.angle_alpha   90.00
_cell.angle_beta   90.00
_cell.angle_gamma   90.00
#
_symmetry.space_group_name_H-M   'P 1'
#
loop_
_entity.id
_entity.type
_entity.pdbx_description
1 polymer ?
#
loop_
_entity_poly.entity_id
_entity_poly.type
_entity_poly.pdbx_seq_one_letter_code
_entity_poly.pdbx_strand_id
1 'polypeptide(L)'
;MAYQIDLNSDMGESFGAYKIGGDEEIIKYVTSANVACGFHAGDPMVMDATVKAAAARGVAVGAHPGYPDLLGFGRRKMVLKPIEVKNYMKYQIGALQAFLAGHGMKLQHVAPHGALGNLCQYDREVSRAICEAVCEIDKTIMIYYCAGAVLGEEAENMGLVAKSEIFADRAYMDDLSLVPRSMEG
;
A
#
# COMPACT_ATOMS: atom_id res chain seq x y z
N MET A 1 -13.04 -27.37 -0.19
CA MET A 1 -11.91 -26.44 -0.45
C MET A 1 -11.72 -25.64 0.83
N ALA A 2 -10.48 -25.53 1.33
CA ALA A 2 -10.19 -24.63 2.45
C ALA A 2 -10.12 -23.20 1.90
N TYR A 3 -10.83 -22.27 2.52
CA TYR A 3 -10.68 -20.84 2.23
C TYR A 3 -9.36 -20.38 2.82
N GLN A 4 -8.65 -19.52 2.08
CA GLN A 4 -7.43 -18.86 2.54
C GLN A 4 -7.73 -17.37 2.64
N ILE A 5 -7.30 -16.76 3.74
CA ILE A 5 -7.39 -15.32 3.99
C ILE A 5 -5.97 -14.81 4.10
N ASP A 6 -5.68 -13.70 3.42
CA ASP A 6 -4.47 -12.92 3.64
C ASP A 6 -4.70 -11.98 4.82
N LEU A 7 -3.80 -12.01 5.79
CA LEU A 7 -3.76 -11.05 6.89
C LEU A 7 -2.57 -10.13 6.65
N ASN A 8 -2.83 -8.86 6.35
CA ASN A 8 -1.79 -7.89 6.08
C ASN A 8 -1.73 -6.79 7.14
N SER A 9 -0.61 -6.07 7.17
CA SER A 9 -0.42 -4.88 7.99
C SER A 9 0.52 -3.91 7.30
N ASP A 10 0.27 -2.61 7.53
CA ASP A 10 1.19 -1.55 7.14
C ASP A 10 2.43 -1.62 8.01
N MET A 11 3.60 -1.57 7.39
CA MET A 11 4.89 -1.78 8.05
C MET A 11 5.98 -0.88 7.43
N GLY A 12 7.09 -0.78 8.12
CA GLY A 12 8.22 0.04 7.65
C GLY A 12 7.93 1.54 7.71
N GLU A 13 7.07 1.98 8.61
CA GLU A 13 6.62 3.37 8.73
C GLU A 13 7.46 4.21 9.70
N SER A 14 8.50 3.66 10.30
CA SER A 14 9.52 4.42 11.03
C SER A 14 10.30 5.31 10.08
N PHE A 15 10.90 6.40 10.58
CA PHE A 15 11.70 7.32 9.77
C PHE A 15 12.83 7.95 10.59
N GLY A 16 14.07 7.79 10.15
CA GLY A 16 15.24 8.31 10.84
C GLY A 16 15.32 7.86 12.30
N ALA A 17 15.28 8.81 13.21
CA ALA A 17 15.30 8.55 14.65
C ALA A 17 13.90 8.21 15.23
N TYR A 18 12.84 8.39 14.47
CA TYR A 18 11.47 8.16 14.92
C TYR A 18 11.03 6.73 14.66
N LYS A 19 10.57 6.06 15.72
CA LYS A 19 9.99 4.72 15.64
C LYS A 19 8.47 4.81 15.66
N ILE A 20 7.82 4.17 14.70
CA ILE A 20 6.36 4.07 14.55
C ILE A 20 6.00 2.61 14.35
N GLY A 21 4.95 2.18 15.03
CA GLY A 21 4.46 0.81 14.94
C GLY A 21 5.26 -0.20 15.78
N GLY A 22 4.89 -1.46 15.63
CA GLY A 22 5.49 -2.61 16.32
C GLY A 22 5.87 -3.72 15.34
N ASP A 23 6.58 -3.36 14.26
CA ASP A 23 6.87 -4.24 13.12
C ASP A 23 7.49 -5.58 13.54
N GLU A 24 8.41 -5.57 14.52
CA GLU A 24 9.07 -6.79 15.02
C GLU A 24 8.09 -7.80 15.63
N GLU A 25 6.98 -7.33 16.19
CA GLU A 25 5.93 -8.17 16.75
C GLU A 25 4.88 -8.53 15.70
N ILE A 26 4.37 -7.56 14.95
CA ILE A 26 3.28 -7.73 13.98
C ILE A 26 3.67 -8.73 12.88
N ILE A 27 4.91 -8.67 12.40
CA ILE A 27 5.41 -9.54 11.33
C ILE A 27 5.35 -11.04 11.68
N LYS A 28 5.13 -11.39 12.94
CA LYS A 28 4.98 -12.79 13.40
C LYS A 28 3.59 -13.37 13.09
N TYR A 29 2.62 -12.50 12.80
CA TYR A 29 1.21 -12.87 12.70
C TYR A 29 0.63 -12.62 11.30
N VAL A 30 1.27 -11.78 10.48
CA VAL A 30 0.78 -11.43 9.16
C VAL A 30 1.29 -12.39 8.08
N THR A 31 0.56 -12.50 6.99
CA THR A 31 0.93 -13.27 5.80
C THR A 31 1.51 -12.39 4.71
N SER A 32 1.17 -11.09 4.73
CA SER A 32 1.78 -10.09 3.87
C SER A 32 1.97 -8.75 4.60
N ALA A 33 2.87 -7.90 4.10
CA ALA A 33 3.19 -6.60 4.66
C ALA A 33 3.12 -5.52 3.58
N ASN A 34 2.40 -4.43 3.86
CA ASN A 34 2.36 -3.22 3.03
C ASN A 34 3.52 -2.31 3.45
N VAL A 35 4.62 -2.30 2.71
CA VAL A 35 5.86 -1.61 3.11
C VAL A 35 5.87 -0.17 2.61
N ALA A 36 6.00 0.80 3.54
CA ALA A 36 6.12 2.22 3.23
C ALA A 36 7.31 2.49 2.31
N CYS A 37 7.12 3.40 1.35
CA CYS A 37 8.05 3.62 0.24
C CYS A 37 8.76 4.98 0.28
N GLY A 38 8.89 5.59 1.46
CA GLY A 38 9.72 6.78 1.69
C GLY A 38 9.01 8.12 1.50
N PHE A 39 7.77 8.17 1.01
CA PHE A 39 7.07 9.44 0.78
C PHE A 39 6.21 9.88 1.96
N HIS A 40 5.37 9.00 2.49
CA HIS A 40 4.58 9.30 3.68
C HIS A 40 5.28 8.85 4.96
N ALA A 41 6.11 7.83 4.86
CA ALA A 41 6.89 7.23 5.93
C ALA A 41 7.95 6.29 5.33
N GLY A 42 8.80 5.73 6.17
CA GLY A 42 9.91 4.88 5.75
C GLY A 42 11.10 5.68 5.23
N ASP A 43 12.25 5.06 5.31
CA ASP A 43 13.50 5.54 4.73
C ASP A 43 14.31 4.33 4.22
N PRO A 44 15.45 4.52 3.53
CA PRO A 44 16.19 3.39 2.97
C PRO A 44 16.62 2.33 4.00
N MET A 45 16.95 2.74 5.23
CA MET A 45 17.39 1.81 6.27
C MET A 45 16.20 1.05 6.86
N VAL A 46 15.08 1.71 7.07
CA VAL A 46 13.82 1.10 7.53
C VAL A 46 13.30 0.13 6.48
N MET A 47 13.31 0.51 5.20
CA MET A 47 12.86 -0.34 4.10
C MET A 47 13.68 -1.63 4.01
N ASP A 48 15.01 -1.54 4.04
CA ASP A 48 15.89 -2.72 4.04
C ASP A 48 15.63 -3.64 5.23
N ALA A 49 15.55 -3.07 6.43
CA ALA A 49 15.29 -3.83 7.65
C ALA A 49 13.93 -4.55 7.60
N THR A 50 12.88 -3.89 7.12
CA THR A 50 11.53 -4.46 7.00
C THR A 50 11.50 -5.57 5.95
N VAL A 51 12.10 -5.37 4.77
CA VAL A 51 12.20 -6.39 3.71
C VAL A 51 12.97 -7.60 4.20
N LYS A 52 14.11 -7.39 4.88
CA LYS A 52 14.91 -8.47 5.48
C LYS A 52 14.12 -9.28 6.51
N ALA A 53 13.34 -8.60 7.36
CA ALA A 53 12.51 -9.26 8.36
C ALA A 53 11.38 -10.08 7.69
N ALA A 54 10.77 -9.59 6.63
CA ALA A 54 9.76 -10.30 5.84
C ALA A 54 10.36 -11.53 5.16
N ALA A 55 11.51 -11.38 4.50
CA ALA A 55 12.23 -12.50 3.87
C ALA A 55 12.54 -13.62 4.85
N ALA A 56 13.03 -13.29 6.04
CA ALA A 56 13.38 -14.27 7.08
C ALA A 56 12.18 -15.10 7.58
N ARG A 57 10.95 -14.63 7.36
CA ARG A 57 9.70 -15.27 7.82
C ARG A 57 8.83 -15.78 6.69
N GLY A 58 9.20 -15.54 5.44
CA GLY A 58 8.37 -15.91 4.29
C GLY A 58 7.09 -15.08 4.19
N VAL A 59 7.08 -13.87 4.78
CA VAL A 59 5.97 -12.91 4.67
C VAL A 59 6.07 -12.25 3.29
N ALA A 60 4.97 -12.24 2.55
CA ALA A 60 4.90 -11.57 1.25
C ALA A 60 4.98 -10.05 1.43
N VAL A 61 5.51 -9.35 0.43
CA VAL A 61 5.70 -7.90 0.49
C VAL A 61 4.96 -7.20 -0.63
N GLY A 62 4.16 -6.20 -0.26
CA GLY A 62 3.55 -5.23 -1.15
C GLY A 62 4.11 -3.82 -0.94
N ALA A 63 4.02 -3.00 -1.97
CA ALA A 63 4.33 -1.58 -1.86
C ALA A 63 3.16 -0.80 -1.27
N HIS A 64 3.47 0.10 -0.33
CA HIS A 64 2.51 0.99 0.31
C HIS A 64 2.79 2.45 -0.06
N PRO A 65 2.61 2.82 -1.34
CA PRO A 65 2.93 4.16 -1.81
C PRO A 65 1.89 5.18 -1.35
N GLY A 66 2.37 6.34 -0.95
CA GLY A 66 1.54 7.46 -0.51
C GLY A 66 1.93 8.79 -1.15
N TYR A 67 1.25 9.84 -0.76
CA TYR A 67 1.63 11.20 -1.10
C TYR A 67 2.96 11.60 -0.45
N PRO A 68 3.74 12.53 -1.06
CA PRO A 68 4.98 13.04 -0.49
C PRO A 68 4.66 14.01 0.67
N ASP A 69 4.12 13.46 1.74
CA ASP A 69 3.62 14.19 2.90
C ASP A 69 4.11 13.55 4.21
N LEU A 70 5.42 13.60 4.42
CA LEU A 70 6.04 13.00 5.60
C LEU A 70 5.49 13.60 6.91
N LEU A 71 5.28 14.93 6.96
CA LEU A 71 4.76 15.61 8.15
C LEU A 71 3.29 15.27 8.45
N GLY A 72 2.49 15.01 7.43
CA GLY A 72 1.08 14.63 7.57
C GLY A 72 0.87 13.12 7.47
N PHE A 73 1.95 12.35 7.43
CA PHE A 73 1.89 10.89 7.31
C PHE A 73 1.05 10.42 6.11
N GLY A 74 1.14 11.15 4.99
CA GLY A 74 0.36 10.85 3.79
C GLY A 74 -1.16 10.99 3.94
N ARG A 75 -1.65 11.60 5.03
CA ARG A 75 -3.08 11.71 5.34
C ARG A 75 -3.71 13.05 4.99
N ARG A 76 -2.90 14.04 4.60
CA ARG A 76 -3.41 15.32 4.09
C ARG A 76 -3.75 15.18 2.60
N LYS A 77 -4.90 15.73 2.21
CA LYS A 77 -5.30 15.75 0.79
C LYS A 77 -4.30 16.57 -0.02
N MET A 78 -3.83 15.99 -1.12
CA MET A 78 -3.00 16.66 -2.11
C MET A 78 -3.68 16.55 -3.47
N VAL A 79 -3.73 17.67 -4.19
CA VAL A 79 -4.27 17.70 -5.57
C VAL A 79 -3.10 17.52 -6.52
N LEU A 80 -3.03 16.37 -7.15
CA LEU A 80 -2.02 16.01 -8.13
C LEU A 80 -2.68 15.68 -9.47
N LYS A 81 -1.98 15.94 -10.56
CA LYS A 81 -2.41 15.47 -11.88
C LYS A 81 -2.23 13.94 -11.97
N PRO A 82 -3.07 13.22 -12.74
CA PRO A 82 -2.93 11.77 -12.91
C PRO A 82 -1.51 11.33 -13.31
N ILE A 83 -0.84 12.09 -14.18
CA ILE A 83 0.54 11.80 -14.58
C ILE A 83 1.55 11.92 -13.42
N GLU A 84 1.32 12.83 -12.48
CA GLU A 84 2.16 12.98 -11.29
C GLU A 84 1.94 11.79 -10.36
N VAL A 85 0.68 11.39 -10.14
CA VAL A 85 0.35 10.18 -9.36
C VAL A 85 1.04 8.97 -9.96
N LYS A 86 0.89 8.74 -11.27
CA LYS A 86 1.53 7.63 -11.98
C LYS A 86 3.03 7.59 -11.76
N ASN A 87 3.71 8.74 -11.88
CA ASN A 87 5.17 8.81 -11.70
C ASN A 87 5.57 8.62 -10.24
N TYR A 88 4.79 9.11 -9.28
CA TYR A 88 5.02 8.87 -7.85
C TYR A 88 4.86 7.40 -7.48
N MET A 89 3.89 6.71 -8.08
CA MET A 89 3.73 5.27 -7.92
C MET A 89 4.96 4.52 -8.43
N LYS A 90 5.39 4.82 -9.67
CA LYS A 90 6.55 4.17 -10.28
C LYS A 90 7.83 4.37 -9.47
N TYR A 91 8.05 5.58 -8.97
CA TYR A 91 9.22 5.90 -8.15
C TYR A 91 9.24 5.07 -6.86
N GLN A 92 8.12 5.05 -6.14
CA GLN A 92 8.00 4.35 -4.86
C GLN A 92 8.07 2.82 -5.03
N ILE A 93 7.34 2.29 -6.00
CA ILE A 93 7.34 0.85 -6.31
C ILE A 93 8.74 0.41 -6.75
N GLY A 94 9.39 1.16 -7.64
CA GLY A 94 10.74 0.85 -8.14
C GLY A 94 11.79 0.87 -7.03
N ALA A 95 11.69 1.81 -6.09
CA ALA A 95 12.56 1.82 -4.92
C ALA A 95 12.44 0.52 -4.12
N LEU A 96 11.21 0.12 -3.74
CA LEU A 96 11.00 -1.12 -2.97
C LEU A 96 11.43 -2.37 -3.75
N GLN A 97 11.18 -2.43 -5.06
CA GLN A 97 11.62 -3.56 -5.89
C GLN A 97 13.13 -3.77 -5.85
N ALA A 98 13.92 -2.70 -5.80
CA ALA A 98 15.37 -2.80 -5.69
C ALA A 98 15.80 -3.47 -4.36
N PHE A 99 15.17 -3.12 -3.23
CA PHE A 99 15.41 -3.78 -1.95
C PHE A 99 14.96 -5.24 -1.93
N LEU A 100 13.77 -5.53 -2.48
CA LEU A 100 13.26 -6.89 -2.61
C LEU A 100 14.21 -7.79 -3.40
N ALA A 101 14.72 -7.29 -4.53
CA ALA A 101 15.68 -8.02 -5.37
C ALA A 101 16.96 -8.37 -4.59
N GLY A 102 17.46 -7.45 -3.76
CA GLY A 102 18.61 -7.67 -2.88
C GLY A 102 18.42 -8.82 -1.88
N HIS A 103 17.18 -9.12 -1.52
CA HIS A 103 16.81 -10.21 -0.61
C HIS A 103 16.19 -11.43 -1.32
N GLY A 104 16.26 -11.49 -2.66
CA GLY A 104 15.72 -12.60 -3.45
C GLY A 104 14.19 -12.69 -3.46
N MET A 105 13.50 -11.60 -3.12
CA MET A 105 12.04 -11.49 -3.09
C MET A 105 11.48 -10.80 -4.34
N LYS A 106 10.19 -11.01 -4.56
CA LYS A 106 9.42 -10.28 -5.57
C LYS A 106 8.31 -9.49 -4.92
N LEU A 107 7.96 -8.37 -5.53
CA LEU A 107 6.81 -7.57 -5.11
C LEU A 107 5.52 -8.34 -5.41
N GLN A 108 4.67 -8.51 -4.41
CA GLN A 108 3.41 -9.25 -4.55
C GLN A 108 2.26 -8.32 -4.96
N HIS A 109 2.13 -7.17 -4.30
CA HIS A 109 0.97 -6.29 -4.49
C HIS A 109 1.33 -4.82 -4.28
N VAL A 110 0.38 -3.96 -4.59
CA VAL A 110 0.39 -2.53 -4.30
C VAL A 110 -0.89 -2.18 -3.54
N ALA A 111 -0.75 -1.57 -2.37
CA ALA A 111 -1.83 -1.06 -1.53
C ALA A 111 -1.61 0.45 -1.29
N PRO A 112 -2.33 1.36 -1.94
CA PRO A 112 -2.13 2.80 -1.76
C PRO A 112 -2.42 3.26 -0.34
N HIS A 113 -1.53 4.08 0.24
CA HIS A 113 -1.62 4.58 1.60
C HIS A 113 -2.53 5.79 1.76
N GLY A 114 -3.21 5.86 2.89
CA GLY A 114 -3.77 7.07 3.50
C GLY A 114 -4.69 7.86 2.59
N ALA A 115 -4.42 9.18 2.41
CA ALA A 115 -5.27 10.05 1.61
C ALA A 115 -5.31 9.66 0.13
N LEU A 116 -4.24 9.07 -0.41
CA LEU A 116 -4.23 8.53 -1.77
C LEU A 116 -5.16 7.32 -1.88
N GLY A 117 -5.08 6.36 -0.96
CA GLY A 117 -5.96 5.20 -0.91
C GLY A 117 -7.44 5.59 -0.74
N ASN A 118 -7.72 6.56 0.14
CA ASN A 118 -9.09 7.07 0.32
C ASN A 118 -9.63 7.76 -0.94
N LEU A 119 -8.78 8.47 -1.70
CA LEU A 119 -9.18 9.09 -2.96
C LEU A 119 -9.57 8.04 -4.01
N CYS A 120 -8.91 6.90 -4.01
CA CYS A 120 -9.18 5.78 -4.91
C CYS A 120 -10.55 5.11 -4.69
N GLN A 121 -11.28 5.50 -3.65
CA GLN A 121 -12.66 5.03 -3.43
C GLN A 121 -13.60 5.56 -4.51
N TYR A 122 -13.37 6.78 -5.01
CA TYR A 122 -14.31 7.47 -5.89
C TYR A 122 -13.65 8.17 -7.10
N ASP A 123 -12.34 8.39 -7.11
CA ASP A 123 -11.64 9.08 -8.19
C ASP A 123 -11.08 8.09 -9.22
N ARG A 124 -11.77 8.00 -10.37
CA ARG A 124 -11.38 7.07 -11.43
C ARG A 124 -10.11 7.48 -12.16
N GLU A 125 -9.81 8.78 -12.28
CA GLU A 125 -8.61 9.24 -12.98
C GLU A 125 -7.36 8.89 -12.18
N VAL A 126 -7.41 9.11 -10.87
CA VAL A 126 -6.32 8.72 -9.95
C VAL A 126 -6.17 7.20 -9.91
N SER A 127 -7.27 6.46 -9.78
CA SER A 127 -7.26 4.99 -9.77
C SER A 127 -6.66 4.41 -11.04
N ARG A 128 -7.04 4.96 -12.20
CA ARG A 128 -6.47 4.57 -13.50
C ARG A 128 -4.98 4.86 -13.58
N ALA A 129 -4.53 6.02 -13.12
CA ALA A 129 -3.11 6.37 -13.11
C ALA A 129 -2.26 5.42 -12.27
N ILE A 130 -2.80 4.95 -11.14
CA ILE A 130 -2.17 3.92 -10.31
C ILE A 130 -2.07 2.59 -11.07
N CYS A 131 -3.18 2.12 -11.65
CA CYS A 131 -3.20 0.88 -12.42
C CYS A 131 -2.28 0.93 -13.63
N GLU A 132 -2.23 2.07 -14.35
CA GLU A 132 -1.28 2.28 -15.45
C GLU A 132 0.17 2.16 -14.99
N ALA A 133 0.52 2.73 -13.83
CA ALA A 133 1.86 2.61 -13.27
C ALA A 133 2.23 1.14 -13.02
N VAL A 134 1.33 0.38 -12.42
CA VAL A 134 1.54 -1.05 -12.15
C VAL A 134 1.64 -1.84 -13.46
N CYS A 135 0.77 -1.60 -14.45
CA CYS A 135 0.84 -2.25 -15.76
C CYS A 135 2.15 -2.02 -16.49
N GLU A 136 2.74 -0.81 -16.36
CA GLU A 136 4.03 -0.49 -16.98
C GLU A 136 5.22 -1.14 -16.26
N ILE A 137 5.08 -1.44 -14.96
CA ILE A 137 6.11 -2.10 -14.17
C ILE A 137 6.04 -3.62 -14.35
N ASP A 138 4.95 -4.23 -13.92
CA ASP A 138 4.73 -5.67 -14.01
C ASP A 138 3.24 -5.99 -13.78
N LYS A 139 2.58 -6.55 -14.78
CA LYS A 139 1.15 -6.93 -14.71
C LYS A 139 0.86 -8.10 -13.77
N THR A 140 1.85 -8.77 -13.25
CA THR A 140 1.66 -9.84 -12.26
C THR A 140 1.48 -9.32 -10.84
N ILE A 141 1.77 -8.03 -10.60
CA ILE A 141 1.57 -7.38 -9.31
C ILE A 141 0.07 -7.16 -9.09
N MET A 142 -0.42 -7.60 -7.94
CA MET A 142 -1.82 -7.43 -7.55
C MET A 142 -2.08 -6.00 -7.06
N ILE A 143 -3.34 -5.55 -7.19
CA ILE A 143 -3.82 -4.33 -6.54
C ILE A 143 -4.65 -4.73 -5.31
N TYR A 144 -4.27 -4.24 -4.13
CA TYR A 144 -5.09 -4.31 -2.93
C TYR A 144 -5.87 -3.00 -2.79
N TYR A 145 -7.15 -3.10 -2.49
CA TYR A 145 -8.03 -1.94 -2.43
C TYR A 145 -9.12 -2.13 -1.37
N CYS A 146 -9.53 -1.04 -0.73
CA CYS A 146 -10.65 -1.07 0.21
C CYS A 146 -11.94 -1.49 -0.52
N ALA A 147 -12.68 -2.41 0.07
CA ALA A 147 -13.91 -2.95 -0.52
C ALA A 147 -14.86 -1.81 -0.96
N GLY A 148 -15.37 -1.91 -2.18
CA GLY A 148 -16.23 -0.89 -2.80
C GLY A 148 -15.50 0.25 -3.53
N ALA A 149 -14.15 0.31 -3.49
CA ALA A 149 -13.41 1.35 -4.18
C ALA A 149 -13.37 1.15 -5.70
N VAL A 150 -13.46 2.25 -6.46
CA VAL A 150 -13.36 2.23 -7.93
C VAL A 150 -11.98 1.76 -8.42
N LEU A 151 -10.97 1.76 -7.56
CA LEU A 151 -9.64 1.22 -7.87
C LEU A 151 -9.71 -0.25 -8.29
N GLY A 152 -10.56 -1.05 -7.63
CA GLY A 152 -10.76 -2.46 -8.00
C GLY A 152 -11.31 -2.61 -9.42
N GLU A 153 -12.33 -1.83 -9.77
CA GLU A 153 -12.91 -1.84 -11.12
C GLU A 153 -11.90 -1.42 -12.19
N GLU A 154 -11.12 -0.34 -11.94
CA GLU A 154 -10.10 0.10 -12.90
C GLU A 154 -8.98 -0.93 -13.06
N ALA A 155 -8.58 -1.61 -11.98
CA ALA A 155 -7.59 -2.68 -12.03
C ALA A 155 -8.08 -3.86 -12.88
N GLU A 156 -9.29 -4.34 -12.66
CA GLU A 156 -9.90 -5.43 -13.43
C GLU A 156 -10.07 -5.05 -14.91
N ASN A 157 -10.52 -3.82 -15.21
CA ASN A 157 -10.66 -3.31 -16.58
C ASN A 157 -9.32 -3.27 -17.33
N MET A 158 -8.20 -3.13 -16.62
CA MET A 158 -6.85 -3.14 -17.19
C MET A 158 -6.18 -4.52 -17.17
N GLY A 159 -6.90 -5.55 -16.70
CA GLY A 159 -6.43 -6.94 -16.66
C GLY A 159 -5.45 -7.22 -15.52
N LEU A 160 -5.44 -6.40 -14.48
CA LEU A 160 -4.71 -6.66 -13.24
C LEU A 160 -5.54 -7.56 -12.31
N VAL A 161 -4.85 -8.30 -11.46
CA VAL A 161 -5.51 -9.02 -10.37
C VAL A 161 -5.79 -8.05 -9.24
N ALA A 162 -7.05 -7.86 -8.90
CA ALA A 162 -7.47 -7.00 -7.79
C ALA A 162 -7.97 -7.84 -6.61
N LYS A 163 -7.64 -7.43 -5.40
CA LYS A 163 -8.08 -8.07 -4.14
C LYS A 163 -8.65 -7.01 -3.21
N SER A 164 -9.92 -7.18 -2.85
CA SER A 164 -10.55 -6.31 -1.87
C SER A 164 -10.09 -6.68 -0.47
N GLU A 165 -9.83 -5.64 0.33
CA GLU A 165 -9.50 -5.77 1.74
C GLU A 165 -10.51 -5.07 2.62
N ILE A 166 -10.59 -5.50 3.86
CA ILE A 166 -11.34 -4.85 4.94
C ILE A 166 -10.40 -4.61 6.13
N PHE A 167 -10.61 -3.51 6.81
CA PHE A 167 -9.85 -3.13 8.00
C PHE A 167 -10.59 -3.62 9.24
N ALA A 168 -10.04 -4.60 9.95
CA ALA A 168 -10.67 -5.19 11.13
C ALA A 168 -10.72 -4.25 12.33
N ASP A 169 -9.90 -3.19 12.33
CA ASP A 169 -9.78 -2.16 13.38
C ASP A 169 -10.53 -0.86 13.05
N ARG A 170 -11.35 -0.84 11.99
CA ARG A 170 -12.05 0.36 11.51
C ARG A 170 -13.55 0.11 11.37
N ALA A 171 -14.33 1.16 11.65
CA ALA A 171 -15.75 1.20 11.32
C ALA A 171 -15.98 1.72 9.89
N TYR A 172 -17.12 1.37 9.31
CA TYR A 172 -17.51 1.70 7.96
C TYR A 172 -18.82 2.49 7.94
N MET A 173 -18.91 3.41 6.98
CA MET A 173 -20.15 4.10 6.62
C MET A 173 -21.01 3.20 5.72
N ASP A 174 -22.28 3.57 5.50
CA ASP A 174 -23.21 2.82 4.64
C ASP A 174 -22.74 2.70 3.18
N ASP A 175 -21.91 3.62 2.72
CA ASP A 175 -21.29 3.62 1.38
C ASP A 175 -19.97 2.83 1.31
N LEU A 176 -19.65 2.07 2.35
CA LEU A 176 -18.41 1.31 2.53
C LEU A 176 -17.15 2.15 2.70
N SER A 177 -17.25 3.47 2.76
CA SER A 177 -16.10 4.31 3.13
C SER A 177 -15.75 4.14 4.61
N LEU A 178 -14.47 4.36 4.94
CA LEU A 178 -14.03 4.30 6.33
C LEU A 178 -14.56 5.50 7.13
N VAL A 179 -15.09 5.25 8.33
CA VAL A 179 -15.44 6.33 9.25
C VAL A 179 -14.21 7.22 9.49
N PRO A 180 -14.32 8.55 9.29
CA PRO A 180 -13.21 9.46 9.54
C PRO A 180 -12.68 9.35 10.99
N ARG A 181 -11.36 9.37 11.16
CA ARG A 181 -10.72 9.28 12.50
C ARG A 181 -11.08 10.42 13.46
N SER A 182 -11.72 11.48 12.96
CA SER A 182 -12.25 12.59 13.75
C SER A 182 -13.66 12.33 14.32
N MET A 183 -14.31 11.24 13.92
CA MET A 183 -15.61 10.80 14.40
C MET A 183 -15.43 9.65 15.39
N GLU A 184 -16.31 9.59 16.40
CA GLU A 184 -16.39 8.47 17.32
C GLU A 184 -17.00 7.27 16.59
N GLY A 185 -16.34 6.10 16.65
CA GLY A 185 -16.80 4.87 15.97
C GLY A 185 -15.93 3.68 16.30
#